data_6e98f5c4594daa137f20631664b6b916
#
_entry.id   6e98f5c4594daa137f20631664b6b916
#
_cell.length_a   1.000
_cell.length_b   1.000
_cell.length_c   1.000
_cell.angle_alpha   90.00
_cell.angle_beta   90.00
_cell.angle_gamma   90.00
#
_symmetry.space_group_name_H-M   'P 1'
#
loop_
_entity.id
_entity.type
_entity.pdbx_description
1 polymer ?
#
loop_
_entity_poly.entity_id
_entity_poly.type
_entity_poly.pdbx_seq_one_letter_code
_entity_poly.pdbx_strand_id
1 'polypeptide(L)'
;RWWAGKDPAAKQQIIRDAAQADAPTIGAGIGLSRRRACLSRAGQLVKTPRDAIREGMTPHPVAAAETTTQARLDRSRVLRAFNISLAAVLLLVAVFTAQGMFDWRAWAVAPLQADGLRGILTAPLLHGSLAHLGANAAALLILGTLAGSVYPRATVMALPLLWLGSGLGAWLLGEPGSRHLGASGVTHGLMFLVFVLGLLRRDRPAIATSMIAFLFYGGMLMTILPHEAGVSWQSHLGGAVAGLIAALLLRLRDPQQAKPRYSWGDEAEDAAWEVSNSEHAMLEPPPPRQVPVLWQRQADGSQSVVLHFPPRERPPGA
;
A
#
# COMPACT_ATOMS: atom_id res chain seq x y z
N ARG A 1 -11.48 24.21 -6.12
CA ARG A 1 -12.88 24.44 -6.55
C ARG A 1 -13.22 25.92 -6.76
N TRP A 2 -12.57 26.89 -6.06
CA TRP A 2 -12.80 28.34 -6.22
C TRP A 2 -12.37 28.90 -7.58
N TRP A 3 -11.32 28.33 -8.20
CA TRP A 3 -10.76 28.78 -9.49
C TRP A 3 -11.54 28.23 -10.71
N ALA A 4 -12.18 27.10 -10.58
CA ALA A 4 -12.83 26.40 -11.72
C ALA A 4 -14.11 27.10 -12.25
N GLY A 5 -14.77 27.93 -11.43
CA GLY A 5 -16.03 28.60 -11.78
C GLY A 5 -15.91 30.03 -12.29
N LYS A 6 -14.68 30.56 -12.51
CA LYS A 6 -14.49 31.93 -12.95
C LYS A 6 -14.41 32.07 -14.46
N ASP A 7 -15.02 33.14 -14.99
CA ASP A 7 -14.98 33.52 -16.39
C ASP A 7 -13.52 33.70 -16.87
N PRO A 8 -13.17 33.29 -18.09
CA PRO A 8 -11.84 33.47 -18.68
C PRO A 8 -11.31 34.88 -18.63
N ALA A 9 -12.17 35.92 -18.83
CA ALA A 9 -11.80 37.32 -18.75
C ALA A 9 -11.38 37.72 -17.31
N ALA A 10 -12.10 37.25 -16.29
CA ALA A 10 -11.78 37.51 -14.89
C ALA A 10 -10.47 36.83 -14.45
N LYS A 11 -10.15 35.64 -15.00
CA LYS A 11 -8.86 34.97 -14.77
C LYS A 11 -7.70 35.74 -15.34
N GLN A 12 -7.83 36.29 -16.55
CA GLN A 12 -6.79 37.11 -17.18
C GLN A 12 -6.57 38.47 -16.45
N GLN A 13 -7.61 39.04 -15.87
CA GLN A 13 -7.48 40.28 -15.10
C GLN A 13 -6.68 40.00 -13.81
N ILE A 14 -6.97 38.98 -13.08
CA ILE A 14 -6.22 38.59 -11.86
C ILE A 14 -4.74 38.35 -12.16
N ILE A 15 -4.41 37.74 -13.30
CA ILE A 15 -3.03 37.51 -13.71
C ILE A 15 -2.32 38.85 -14.06
N ARG A 16 -3.00 39.77 -14.72
CA ARG A 16 -2.44 41.10 -15.03
C ARG A 16 -2.20 41.91 -13.77
N ASP A 17 -3.14 41.93 -12.83
CA ASP A 17 -3.04 42.66 -11.58
C ASP A 17 -1.90 42.10 -10.70
N ALA A 18 -1.68 40.80 -10.69
CA ALA A 18 -0.55 40.17 -10.02
C ALA A 18 0.80 40.54 -10.68
N ALA A 19 0.85 40.58 -12.00
CA ALA A 19 2.07 40.99 -12.73
C ALA A 19 2.42 42.46 -12.58
N GLN A 20 1.46 43.35 -12.30
CA GLN A 20 1.68 44.79 -12.06
C GLN A 20 2.06 45.09 -10.61
N ALA A 21 1.73 44.23 -9.66
CA ALA A 21 2.05 44.43 -8.24
C ALA A 21 3.55 44.30 -7.89
N ASP A 22 4.34 43.67 -8.76
CA ASP A 22 5.76 43.38 -8.51
C ASP A 22 6.74 44.29 -9.25
N ALA A 23 6.31 45.42 -9.80
CA ALA A 23 7.20 46.38 -10.47
C ALA A 23 7.76 47.41 -9.48
N PRO A 24 9.04 47.32 -9.07
CA PRO A 24 9.64 48.37 -8.22
C PRO A 24 9.87 49.64 -9.04
N THR A 25 9.31 50.75 -8.58
CA THR A 25 9.56 52.12 -9.07
C THR A 25 11.05 52.45 -8.93
N ILE A 26 11.77 52.57 -10.02
CA ILE A 26 13.17 53.02 -10.05
C ILE A 26 13.19 54.53 -10.02
N GLY A 27 13.41 55.10 -8.83
CA GLY A 27 13.78 56.50 -8.65
C GLY A 27 15.26 56.69 -8.92
N ALA A 28 15.59 57.70 -9.71
CA ALA A 28 16.94 58.08 -10.12
C ALA A 28 17.76 58.59 -8.94
N GLY A 29 18.92 57.99 -8.68
CA GLY A 29 19.98 58.44 -7.77
C GLY A 29 21.32 57.83 -8.14
N ILE A 30 22.15 58.55 -8.85
CA ILE A 30 23.46 58.15 -9.33
C ILE A 30 24.48 58.27 -8.18
N GLY A 31 25.09 57.15 -7.75
CA GLY A 31 26.15 57.16 -6.76
C GLY A 31 27.16 56.02 -6.96
N LEU A 32 28.43 56.34 -6.91
CA LEU A 32 29.66 55.58 -7.19
C LEU A 32 29.89 54.25 -6.44
N SER A 33 28.88 53.68 -5.80
CA SER A 33 28.99 52.39 -5.06
C SER A 33 28.76 51.13 -5.92
N ARG A 34 28.35 51.27 -7.20
CA ARG A 34 28.00 50.12 -8.06
C ARG A 34 29.17 49.27 -8.56
N ARG A 35 30.42 49.78 -8.52
CA ARG A 35 31.57 48.98 -8.96
C ARG A 35 31.99 47.86 -7.99
N ARG A 36 31.71 48.02 -6.69
CA ARG A 36 32.02 46.95 -5.69
C ARG A 36 30.96 45.86 -5.62
N ALA A 37 29.71 46.18 -5.90
CA ALA A 37 28.62 45.18 -5.89
C ALA A 37 28.64 44.25 -7.11
N CYS A 38 29.17 44.70 -8.26
CA CYS A 38 29.31 43.83 -9.45
C CYS A 38 30.44 42.79 -9.31
N LEU A 39 31.51 43.13 -8.58
CA LEU A 39 32.63 42.20 -8.36
C LEU A 39 32.31 41.16 -7.27
N SER A 40 31.41 41.46 -6.33
CA SER A 40 30.96 40.46 -5.35
C SER A 40 29.91 39.47 -5.92
N ARG A 41 29.20 39.80 -6.98
CA ARG A 41 28.29 38.89 -7.70
C ARG A 41 28.99 37.98 -8.71
N ALA A 42 30.16 38.41 -9.22
CA ALA A 42 30.97 37.57 -10.11
C ALA A 42 31.70 36.41 -9.36
N GLY A 43 31.77 36.48 -8.01
CA GLY A 43 32.31 35.45 -7.15
C GLY A 43 31.25 34.43 -6.64
N GLN A 44 29.98 34.58 -6.97
CA GLN A 44 29.02 33.51 -6.81
C GLN A 44 29.23 32.54 -7.97
N LEU A 45 30.05 31.58 -7.67
CA LEU A 45 30.41 30.40 -8.47
C LEU A 45 29.26 29.97 -9.38
N VAL A 46 29.56 29.82 -10.63
CA VAL A 46 28.83 28.92 -11.53
C VAL A 46 28.76 27.58 -10.80
N LYS A 47 27.61 27.24 -10.22
CA LYS A 47 27.38 25.96 -9.55
C LYS A 47 27.74 24.88 -10.56
N THR A 48 28.66 24.01 -10.18
CA THR A 48 28.99 22.90 -11.05
C THR A 48 27.76 22.00 -11.19
N PRO A 49 27.59 21.26 -12.30
CA PRO A 49 26.49 20.30 -12.42
C PRO A 49 26.41 19.32 -11.25
N ARG A 50 27.53 19.04 -10.57
CA ARG A 50 27.61 18.23 -9.36
C ARG A 50 26.97 18.90 -8.15
N ASP A 51 27.10 20.22 -8.01
CA ASP A 51 26.49 20.96 -6.88
C ASP A 51 24.98 21.09 -7.04
N ALA A 52 24.51 21.26 -8.28
CA ALA A 52 23.07 21.26 -8.61
C ALA A 52 22.42 19.89 -8.34
N ILE A 53 23.11 18.79 -8.70
CA ILE A 53 22.66 17.41 -8.41
C ILE A 53 22.62 17.17 -6.89
N ARG A 54 23.58 17.71 -6.14
CA ARG A 54 23.66 17.51 -4.69
C ARG A 54 22.60 18.33 -3.93
N GLU A 55 22.27 19.53 -4.40
CA GLU A 55 21.18 20.33 -3.82
C GLU A 55 19.79 19.79 -4.17
N GLY A 56 19.59 19.24 -5.37
CA GLY A 56 18.35 18.56 -5.77
C GLY A 56 18.14 17.22 -5.04
N MET A 57 19.18 16.65 -4.41
CA MET A 57 19.07 15.42 -3.60
C MET A 57 18.79 15.69 -2.12
N THR A 58 18.79 16.94 -1.65
CA THR A 58 18.38 17.23 -0.26
C THR A 58 16.85 17.26 -0.18
N PRO A 59 16.23 16.43 0.67
CA PRO A 59 14.78 16.47 0.82
C PRO A 59 14.34 17.86 1.28
N HIS A 60 13.32 18.40 0.63
CA HIS A 60 12.71 19.67 1.06
C HIS A 60 12.33 19.55 2.54
N PRO A 61 12.57 20.56 3.39
CA PRO A 61 12.28 20.46 4.84
C PRO A 61 10.82 20.13 5.15
N VAL A 62 9.88 20.48 4.27
CA VAL A 62 8.46 20.09 4.37
C VAL A 62 8.30 18.58 4.14
N ALA A 63 8.92 18.01 3.10
CA ALA A 63 8.87 16.57 2.82
C ALA A 63 9.55 15.75 3.92
N ALA A 64 10.65 16.25 4.50
CA ALA A 64 11.32 15.60 5.63
C ALA A 64 10.45 15.61 6.90
N ALA A 65 9.72 16.69 7.18
CA ALA A 65 8.80 16.77 8.30
C ALA A 65 7.58 15.85 8.13
N GLU A 66 7.04 15.76 6.93
CA GLU A 66 5.93 14.83 6.60
C GLU A 66 6.36 13.37 6.73
N THR A 67 7.55 13.00 6.24
CA THR A 67 8.07 11.62 6.36
C THR A 67 8.32 11.23 7.82
N THR A 68 8.82 12.14 8.67
CA THR A 68 9.03 11.87 10.10
C THR A 68 7.71 11.72 10.85
N THR A 69 6.69 12.50 10.51
CA THR A 69 5.35 12.41 11.09
C THR A 69 4.68 11.11 10.69
N GLN A 70 4.76 10.73 9.41
CA GLN A 70 4.21 9.46 8.92
C GLN A 70 4.88 8.26 9.61
N ALA A 71 6.21 8.25 9.71
CA ALA A 71 6.94 7.19 10.40
C ALA A 71 6.53 7.03 11.87
N ARG A 72 6.25 8.14 12.58
CA ARG A 72 5.73 8.11 13.96
C ARG A 72 4.32 7.50 14.02
N LEU A 73 3.44 7.86 13.09
CA LEU A 73 2.09 7.32 13.02
C LEU A 73 2.12 5.81 12.72
N ASP A 74 2.96 5.38 11.79
CA ASP A 74 3.10 3.97 11.44
C ASP A 74 3.68 3.16 12.61
N ARG A 75 4.71 3.67 13.28
CA ARG A 75 5.23 3.06 14.52
C ARG A 75 4.15 2.95 15.59
N SER A 76 3.34 3.98 15.78
CA SER A 76 2.26 3.95 16.78
C SER A 76 1.18 2.92 16.47
N ARG A 77 0.86 2.70 15.19
CA ARG A 77 -0.07 1.65 14.73
C ARG A 77 0.49 0.26 14.99
N VAL A 78 1.75 0.02 14.64
CA VAL A 78 2.42 -1.27 14.89
C VAL A 78 2.48 -1.56 16.38
N LEU A 79 2.91 -0.61 17.21
CA LEU A 79 2.98 -0.79 18.67
C LEU A 79 1.61 -1.04 19.28
N ARG A 80 0.56 -0.35 18.82
CA ARG A 80 -0.81 -0.59 19.30
C ARG A 80 -1.29 -1.99 18.92
N ALA A 81 -1.09 -2.41 17.68
CA ALA A 81 -1.45 -3.72 17.21
C ALA A 81 -0.70 -4.82 17.98
N PHE A 82 0.61 -4.65 18.17
CA PHE A 82 1.43 -5.53 18.97
C PHE A 82 0.92 -5.65 20.42
N ASN A 83 0.66 -4.53 21.09
CA ASN A 83 0.19 -4.53 22.47
C ASN A 83 -1.18 -5.22 22.62
N ILE A 84 -2.10 -5.04 21.64
CA ILE A 84 -3.40 -5.72 21.64
C ILE A 84 -3.19 -7.22 21.44
N SER A 85 -2.35 -7.62 20.49
CA SER A 85 -2.03 -9.02 20.23
C SER A 85 -1.33 -9.68 21.44
N LEU A 86 -0.43 -8.96 22.08
CA LEU A 86 0.25 -9.40 23.32
C LEU A 86 -0.76 -9.55 24.46
N ALA A 87 -1.66 -8.61 24.64
CA ALA A 87 -2.73 -8.73 25.65
C ALA A 87 -3.60 -9.97 25.42
N ALA A 88 -3.95 -10.27 24.16
CA ALA A 88 -4.67 -11.49 23.81
C ALA A 88 -3.85 -12.75 24.14
N VAL A 89 -2.55 -12.77 23.83
CA VAL A 89 -1.65 -13.88 24.21
C VAL A 89 -1.56 -14.04 25.72
N LEU A 90 -1.43 -12.95 26.48
CA LEU A 90 -1.41 -13.02 27.94
C LEU A 90 -2.73 -13.55 28.50
N LEU A 91 -3.87 -13.22 27.89
CA LEU A 91 -5.16 -13.81 28.24
C LEU A 91 -5.16 -15.33 28.00
N LEU A 92 -4.64 -15.81 26.86
CA LEU A 92 -4.53 -17.25 26.59
C LEU A 92 -3.66 -17.95 27.63
N VAL A 93 -2.52 -17.35 28.01
CA VAL A 93 -1.64 -17.89 29.06
C VAL A 93 -2.37 -17.94 30.39
N ALA A 94 -3.08 -16.87 30.78
CA ALA A 94 -3.83 -16.83 32.02
C ALA A 94 -4.94 -17.88 32.07
N VAL A 95 -5.69 -18.06 30.96
CA VAL A 95 -6.70 -19.12 30.88
C VAL A 95 -6.08 -20.50 30.94
N PHE A 96 -4.98 -20.71 30.24
CA PHE A 96 -4.28 -22.03 30.24
C PHE A 96 -3.76 -22.41 31.64
N THR A 97 -3.20 -21.45 32.38
CA THR A 97 -2.75 -21.69 33.77
C THR A 97 -3.91 -21.98 34.71
N ALA A 98 -5.07 -21.38 34.49
CA ALA A 98 -6.27 -21.62 35.27
C ALA A 98 -7.03 -22.89 34.83
N GLN A 99 -6.75 -23.44 33.66
CA GLN A 99 -7.51 -24.54 33.03
C GLN A 99 -7.48 -25.84 33.86
N GLY A 100 -6.46 -26.04 34.69
CA GLY A 100 -6.42 -27.17 35.63
C GLY A 100 -7.37 -27.05 36.81
N MET A 101 -7.99 -25.90 37.03
CA MET A 101 -8.90 -25.61 38.15
C MET A 101 -10.38 -25.88 37.85
N PHE A 102 -10.75 -26.20 36.60
CA PHE A 102 -12.12 -26.46 36.17
C PHE A 102 -12.19 -27.54 35.07
N ASP A 103 -13.35 -28.11 34.87
CA ASP A 103 -13.57 -29.05 33.76
C ASP A 103 -13.65 -28.27 32.42
N TRP A 104 -12.50 -28.12 31.77
CA TRP A 104 -12.41 -27.43 30.50
C TRP A 104 -13.15 -28.14 29.36
N ARG A 105 -13.43 -29.45 29.48
CA ARG A 105 -14.17 -30.19 28.46
C ARG A 105 -15.57 -29.68 28.27
N ALA A 106 -16.18 -29.23 29.35
CA ALA A 106 -17.49 -28.59 29.31
C ALA A 106 -17.52 -27.26 28.50
N TRP A 107 -16.35 -26.61 28.32
CA TRP A 107 -16.18 -25.36 27.62
C TRP A 107 -15.54 -25.48 26.23
N ALA A 108 -15.20 -26.70 25.80
CA ALA A 108 -14.75 -27.02 24.45
C ALA A 108 -15.93 -27.16 23.49
N VAL A 109 -15.73 -26.99 22.19
CA VAL A 109 -16.77 -27.26 21.19
C VAL A 109 -17.04 -28.78 21.18
N ALA A 110 -18.30 -29.18 21.38
CA ALA A 110 -18.82 -30.51 21.16
C ALA A 110 -19.65 -30.53 19.89
N PRO A 111 -19.22 -31.22 18.83
CA PRO A 111 -19.91 -31.21 17.55
C PRO A 111 -21.35 -31.71 17.64
N LEU A 112 -22.24 -31.00 16.98
CA LEU A 112 -23.67 -31.30 16.84
C LEU A 112 -24.45 -31.41 18.16
N GLN A 113 -23.86 -31.02 19.30
CA GLN A 113 -24.51 -31.05 20.61
C GLN A 113 -24.85 -29.64 21.04
N ALA A 114 -26.04 -29.45 21.61
CA ALA A 114 -26.50 -28.13 22.12
C ALA A 114 -25.54 -27.57 23.20
N ASP A 115 -25.06 -28.46 24.09
CA ASP A 115 -24.07 -28.12 25.12
C ASP A 115 -22.74 -27.63 24.54
N GLY A 116 -22.40 -28.07 23.32
CA GLY A 116 -21.19 -27.68 22.61
C GLY A 116 -21.23 -26.28 22.02
N LEU A 117 -22.42 -25.67 21.92
CA LEU A 117 -22.58 -24.31 21.37
C LEU A 117 -21.85 -23.25 22.20
N ARG A 118 -21.82 -23.37 23.52
CA ARG A 118 -21.04 -22.49 24.40
C ARG A 118 -19.54 -22.50 24.07
N GLY A 119 -19.07 -23.69 23.65
CA GLY A 119 -17.69 -23.87 23.21
C GLY A 119 -17.30 -23.02 22.00
N ILE A 120 -18.26 -22.61 21.15
CA ILE A 120 -17.97 -21.69 20.04
C ILE A 120 -17.36 -20.37 20.55
N LEU A 121 -17.79 -19.90 21.72
CA LEU A 121 -17.27 -18.67 22.31
C LEU A 121 -16.04 -18.90 23.19
N THR A 122 -15.90 -20.06 23.82
CA THR A 122 -14.89 -20.30 24.86
C THR A 122 -13.71 -21.15 24.39
N ALA A 123 -13.94 -22.07 23.44
CA ALA A 123 -12.89 -22.96 22.94
C ALA A 123 -11.64 -22.28 22.40
N PRO A 124 -11.70 -21.13 21.73
CA PRO A 124 -10.50 -20.42 21.29
C PRO A 124 -9.57 -19.97 22.42
N LEU A 125 -10.06 -19.89 23.63
CA LEU A 125 -9.25 -19.56 24.82
C LEU A 125 -8.58 -20.76 25.45
N LEU A 126 -9.07 -22.00 25.18
CA LEU A 126 -8.59 -23.23 25.79
C LEU A 126 -7.47 -23.86 24.96
N HIS A 127 -6.51 -24.53 25.62
CA HIS A 127 -5.39 -25.18 24.94
C HIS A 127 -5.08 -26.56 25.56
N GLY A 128 -4.78 -27.51 24.70
CA GLY A 128 -4.55 -28.90 25.13
C GLY A 128 -3.13 -29.19 25.64
N SER A 129 -2.16 -28.34 25.29
CA SER A 129 -0.76 -28.48 25.70
C SER A 129 -0.02 -27.14 25.62
N LEU A 130 1.14 -27.07 26.29
CA LEU A 130 2.00 -25.90 26.22
C LEU A 130 2.53 -25.66 24.80
N ALA A 131 2.82 -26.73 24.04
CA ALA A 131 3.25 -26.61 22.65
C ALA A 131 2.13 -26.05 21.77
N HIS A 132 0.88 -26.49 21.98
CA HIS A 132 -0.30 -25.96 21.28
C HIS A 132 -0.54 -24.49 21.62
N LEU A 133 -0.45 -24.11 22.90
CA LEU A 133 -0.53 -22.71 23.33
C LEU A 133 0.58 -21.86 22.69
N GLY A 134 1.82 -22.34 22.70
CA GLY A 134 2.97 -21.61 22.16
C GLY A 134 2.85 -21.35 20.67
N ALA A 135 2.43 -22.36 19.89
CA ALA A 135 2.19 -22.21 18.46
C ALA A 135 1.10 -21.16 18.17
N ASN A 136 -0.02 -21.23 18.90
CA ASN A 136 -1.11 -20.26 18.74
C ASN A 136 -0.73 -18.86 19.21
N ALA A 137 0.02 -18.73 20.31
CA ALA A 137 0.51 -17.48 20.83
C ALA A 137 1.43 -16.77 19.82
N ALA A 138 2.39 -17.52 19.23
CA ALA A 138 3.29 -16.98 18.21
C ALA A 138 2.49 -16.55 16.96
N ALA A 139 1.56 -17.37 16.48
CA ALA A 139 0.74 -17.04 15.32
C ALA A 139 -0.15 -15.81 15.60
N LEU A 140 -0.80 -15.75 16.75
CA LEU A 140 -1.66 -14.64 17.12
C LEU A 140 -0.87 -13.33 17.29
N LEU A 141 0.33 -13.40 17.89
CA LEU A 141 1.19 -12.23 18.07
C LEU A 141 1.64 -11.67 16.72
N ILE A 142 2.10 -12.51 15.81
CA ILE A 142 2.61 -12.09 14.51
C ILE A 142 1.47 -11.68 13.58
N LEU A 143 0.51 -12.57 13.32
CA LEU A 143 -0.60 -12.30 12.40
C LEU A 143 -1.51 -11.19 12.92
N GLY A 144 -1.78 -11.13 14.23
CA GLY A 144 -2.56 -10.06 14.84
C GLY A 144 -1.86 -8.70 14.73
N THR A 145 -0.54 -8.66 14.91
CA THR A 145 0.26 -7.43 14.73
C THR A 145 0.25 -6.99 13.27
N LEU A 146 0.48 -7.90 12.32
CA LEU A 146 0.44 -7.60 10.89
C LEU A 146 -0.95 -7.10 10.47
N ALA A 147 -2.00 -7.83 10.82
CA ALA A 147 -3.38 -7.46 10.51
C ALA A 147 -3.76 -6.10 11.11
N GLY A 148 -3.54 -5.92 12.41
CA GLY A 148 -3.91 -4.70 13.12
C GLY A 148 -3.08 -3.46 12.75
N SER A 149 -1.86 -3.63 12.26
CA SER A 149 -1.02 -2.51 11.82
C SER A 149 -1.42 -1.99 10.43
N VAL A 150 -1.72 -2.89 9.49
CA VAL A 150 -2.02 -2.54 8.08
C VAL A 150 -3.53 -2.38 7.85
N TYR A 151 -4.35 -3.19 8.54
CA TYR A 151 -5.80 -3.23 8.39
C TYR A 151 -6.54 -3.08 9.73
N PRO A 152 -6.32 -1.99 10.50
CA PRO A 152 -6.83 -1.89 11.87
C PRO A 152 -8.36 -2.00 11.97
N ARG A 153 -9.10 -1.36 11.07
CA ARG A 153 -10.58 -1.39 11.08
C ARG A 153 -11.11 -2.74 10.59
N ALA A 154 -10.56 -3.25 9.47
CA ALA A 154 -10.95 -4.54 8.94
C ALA A 154 -10.66 -5.66 9.95
N THR A 155 -9.51 -5.63 10.62
CA THR A 155 -9.15 -6.63 11.64
C THR A 155 -10.15 -6.67 12.79
N VAL A 156 -10.45 -5.51 13.40
CA VAL A 156 -11.41 -5.44 14.51
C VAL A 156 -12.80 -5.94 14.11
N MET A 157 -13.27 -5.56 12.90
CA MET A 157 -14.56 -6.01 12.37
C MET A 157 -14.57 -7.49 11.98
N ALA A 158 -13.42 -8.04 11.56
CA ALA A 158 -13.29 -9.44 11.18
C ALA A 158 -13.26 -10.38 12.39
N LEU A 159 -12.65 -9.96 13.51
CA LEU A 159 -12.46 -10.86 14.68
C LEU A 159 -13.71 -11.62 15.10
N PRO A 160 -14.90 -11.05 15.24
CA PRO A 160 -16.12 -11.80 15.56
C PRO A 160 -16.45 -12.86 14.50
N LEU A 161 -16.25 -12.55 13.21
CA LEU A 161 -16.50 -13.50 12.12
C LEU A 161 -15.51 -14.67 12.16
N LEU A 162 -14.22 -14.37 12.39
CA LEU A 162 -13.17 -15.41 12.50
C LEU A 162 -13.43 -16.31 13.69
N TRP A 163 -13.81 -15.74 14.83
CA TRP A 163 -14.11 -16.45 16.07
C TRP A 163 -15.29 -17.38 15.89
N LEU A 164 -16.42 -16.85 15.44
CA LEU A 164 -17.64 -17.62 15.20
C LEU A 164 -17.45 -18.65 14.08
N GLY A 165 -16.81 -18.29 12.98
CA GLY A 165 -16.55 -19.18 11.86
C GLY A 165 -15.69 -20.39 12.26
N SER A 166 -14.65 -20.15 13.05
CA SER A 166 -13.81 -21.21 13.62
C SER A 166 -14.62 -22.18 14.49
N GLY A 167 -15.39 -21.64 15.43
CA GLY A 167 -16.22 -22.44 16.33
C GLY A 167 -17.35 -23.19 15.61
N LEU A 168 -18.03 -22.51 14.66
CA LEU A 168 -19.08 -23.14 13.85
C LEU A 168 -18.52 -24.23 12.93
N GLY A 169 -17.35 -24.03 12.33
CA GLY A 169 -16.67 -25.07 11.56
C GLY A 169 -16.42 -26.33 12.39
N ALA A 170 -15.89 -26.15 13.58
CA ALA A 170 -15.70 -27.29 14.53
C ALA A 170 -17.02 -27.96 14.94
N TRP A 171 -18.05 -27.13 15.19
CA TRP A 171 -19.36 -27.65 15.65
C TRP A 171 -20.11 -28.40 14.56
N LEU A 172 -20.11 -27.90 13.31
CA LEU A 172 -20.85 -28.46 12.18
C LEU A 172 -20.15 -29.67 11.55
N LEU A 173 -18.81 -29.66 11.49
CA LEU A 173 -18.02 -30.62 10.72
C LEU A 173 -17.24 -31.61 11.63
N GLY A 174 -17.21 -31.37 12.93
CA GLY A 174 -16.50 -32.21 13.86
C GLY A 174 -17.17 -33.60 14.04
N GLU A 175 -16.38 -34.57 14.43
CA GLU A 175 -16.87 -35.92 14.70
C GLU A 175 -17.66 -35.94 16.02
N PRO A 176 -18.82 -36.63 16.06
CA PRO A 176 -19.57 -36.80 17.31
C PRO A 176 -18.70 -37.43 18.42
N GLY A 177 -18.76 -36.87 19.62
CA GLY A 177 -17.96 -37.31 20.77
C GLY A 177 -16.56 -36.67 20.86
N SER A 178 -16.08 -35.99 19.81
CA SER A 178 -14.84 -35.23 19.87
C SER A 178 -14.99 -33.92 20.66
N ARG A 179 -13.86 -33.30 21.01
CA ARG A 179 -13.80 -32.00 21.67
C ARG A 179 -12.78 -31.12 20.97
N HIS A 180 -13.21 -29.95 20.47
CA HIS A 180 -12.35 -29.04 19.76
C HIS A 180 -12.05 -27.82 20.63
N LEU A 181 -10.79 -27.38 20.64
CA LEU A 181 -10.30 -26.24 21.42
C LEU A 181 -9.05 -25.64 20.78
N GLY A 182 -8.75 -24.38 21.11
CA GLY A 182 -7.57 -23.67 20.65
C GLY A 182 -7.89 -22.46 19.77
N ALA A 183 -6.99 -21.48 19.79
CA ALA A 183 -7.08 -20.27 18.98
C ALA A 183 -6.73 -20.49 17.51
N SER A 184 -6.33 -21.69 17.12
CA SER A 184 -5.79 -21.99 15.79
C SER A 184 -6.75 -21.67 14.65
N GLY A 185 -8.04 -21.88 14.80
CA GLY A 185 -9.01 -21.49 13.78
C GLY A 185 -9.08 -19.97 13.58
N VAL A 186 -8.95 -19.19 14.66
CA VAL A 186 -8.89 -17.73 14.58
C VAL A 186 -7.59 -17.28 13.89
N THR A 187 -6.46 -17.92 14.20
CA THR A 187 -5.18 -17.59 13.53
C THR A 187 -5.17 -17.97 12.06
N HIS A 188 -5.83 -19.08 11.65
CA HIS A 188 -6.09 -19.40 10.24
C HIS A 188 -6.93 -18.30 9.58
N GLY A 189 -8.00 -17.85 10.24
CA GLY A 189 -8.81 -16.74 9.77
C GLY A 189 -8.02 -15.45 9.58
N LEU A 190 -7.13 -15.11 10.51
CA LEU A 190 -6.24 -13.95 10.40
C LEU A 190 -5.26 -14.08 9.23
N MET A 191 -4.68 -15.26 9.05
CA MET A 191 -3.77 -15.53 7.92
C MET A 191 -4.49 -15.33 6.59
N PHE A 192 -5.67 -15.92 6.40
CA PHE A 192 -6.46 -15.76 5.18
C PHE A 192 -6.92 -14.31 4.98
N LEU A 193 -7.36 -13.64 6.04
CA LEU A 193 -7.73 -12.22 6.00
C LEU A 193 -6.58 -11.35 5.46
N VAL A 194 -5.40 -11.46 6.06
CA VAL A 194 -4.22 -10.68 5.70
C VAL A 194 -3.76 -11.01 4.28
N PHE A 195 -3.69 -12.29 3.94
CA PHE A 195 -3.25 -12.74 2.63
C PHE A 195 -4.17 -12.25 1.51
N VAL A 196 -5.48 -12.46 1.66
CA VAL A 196 -6.47 -12.08 0.65
C VAL A 196 -6.60 -10.56 0.54
N LEU A 197 -6.59 -9.81 1.66
CA LEU A 197 -6.56 -8.34 1.61
C LEU A 197 -5.32 -7.82 0.87
N GLY A 198 -4.16 -8.45 1.06
CA GLY A 198 -2.94 -8.09 0.34
C GLY A 198 -3.06 -8.28 -1.16
N LEU A 199 -3.66 -9.39 -1.60
CA LEU A 199 -3.93 -9.65 -3.02
C LEU A 199 -4.94 -8.68 -3.64
N LEU A 200 -5.97 -8.28 -2.86
CA LEU A 200 -7.02 -7.39 -3.33
C LEU A 200 -6.56 -5.93 -3.39
N ARG A 201 -5.78 -5.48 -2.42
CA ARG A 201 -5.38 -4.06 -2.30
C ARG A 201 -4.18 -3.69 -3.14
N ARG A 202 -3.21 -4.56 -3.27
CA ARG A 202 -2.00 -4.41 -4.11
C ARG A 202 -1.14 -3.17 -3.83
N ASP A 203 -1.31 -2.52 -2.67
CA ASP A 203 -0.38 -1.50 -2.22
C ASP A 203 0.86 -2.13 -1.56
N ARG A 204 1.99 -1.40 -1.50
CA ARG A 204 3.26 -1.95 -0.99
C ARG A 204 3.16 -2.55 0.42
N PRO A 205 2.55 -1.88 1.42
CA PRO A 205 2.41 -2.47 2.75
C PRO A 205 1.52 -3.70 2.75
N ALA A 206 0.44 -3.71 1.96
CA ALA A 206 -0.46 -4.84 1.84
C ALA A 206 0.23 -6.07 1.23
N ILE A 207 0.99 -5.89 0.14
CA ILE A 207 1.76 -6.96 -0.49
C ILE A 207 2.83 -7.48 0.48
N ALA A 208 3.63 -6.59 1.10
CA ALA A 208 4.66 -7.01 2.05
C ALA A 208 4.06 -7.82 3.20
N THR A 209 2.96 -7.36 3.78
CA THR A 209 2.28 -8.03 4.89
C THR A 209 1.73 -9.40 4.47
N SER A 210 1.11 -9.51 3.29
CA SER A 210 0.61 -10.80 2.78
C SER A 210 1.74 -11.78 2.49
N MET A 211 2.86 -11.30 1.93
CA MET A 211 4.05 -12.13 1.69
C MET A 211 4.66 -12.65 2.99
N ILE A 212 4.78 -11.79 4.01
CA ILE A 212 5.27 -12.18 5.34
C ILE A 212 4.33 -13.22 5.96
N ALA A 213 3.01 -12.98 5.95
CA ALA A 213 2.03 -13.90 6.49
C ALA A 213 2.11 -15.26 5.77
N PHE A 214 2.20 -15.26 4.44
CA PHE A 214 2.32 -16.50 3.66
C PHE A 214 3.65 -17.23 3.89
N LEU A 215 4.77 -16.51 3.96
CA LEU A 215 6.09 -17.11 4.18
C LEU A 215 6.17 -17.84 5.53
N PHE A 216 5.65 -17.22 6.59
CA PHE A 216 5.74 -17.80 7.94
C PHE A 216 4.60 -18.77 8.25
N TYR A 217 3.43 -18.57 7.68
CA TYR A 217 2.21 -19.30 8.04
C TYR A 217 1.50 -19.97 6.87
N GLY A 218 2.08 -19.96 5.66
CA GLY A 218 1.48 -20.64 4.50
C GLY A 218 1.32 -22.14 4.68
N GLY A 219 2.14 -22.77 5.53
CA GLY A 219 1.99 -24.17 5.93
C GLY A 219 0.64 -24.49 6.61
N MET A 220 -0.03 -23.48 7.20
CA MET A 220 -1.39 -23.62 7.76
C MET A 220 -2.42 -24.02 6.69
N LEU A 221 -2.16 -23.79 5.39
CA LEU A 221 -2.99 -24.28 4.29
C LEU A 221 -3.15 -25.79 4.30
N MET A 222 -2.14 -26.52 4.71
CA MET A 222 -2.20 -28.00 4.75
C MET A 222 -3.10 -28.49 5.86
N THR A 223 -3.23 -27.74 6.95
CA THR A 223 -4.00 -28.14 8.13
C THR A 223 -5.49 -27.75 8.09
N ILE A 224 -5.95 -27.11 7.00
CA ILE A 224 -7.40 -26.91 6.73
C ILE A 224 -8.07 -28.16 6.16
N LEU A 225 -7.28 -29.18 5.82
CA LEU A 225 -7.75 -30.47 5.33
C LEU A 225 -7.45 -31.56 6.37
N PRO A 226 -8.19 -32.67 6.36
CA PRO A 226 -7.89 -33.82 7.22
C PRO A 226 -6.49 -34.37 6.91
N HIS A 227 -5.54 -34.14 7.78
CA HIS A 227 -4.15 -34.54 7.54
C HIS A 227 -3.51 -35.17 8.78
N GLU A 228 -3.75 -34.62 9.96
CA GLU A 228 -3.06 -35.01 11.19
C GLU A 228 -4.07 -35.30 12.30
N ALA A 229 -3.87 -36.42 12.98
CA ALA A 229 -4.70 -36.84 14.13
C ALA A 229 -4.50 -35.81 15.29
N GLY A 230 -5.60 -35.45 15.93
CA GLY A 230 -5.58 -34.49 17.05
C GLY A 230 -5.57 -33.01 16.64
N VAL A 231 -5.49 -32.72 15.34
CA VAL A 231 -5.64 -31.36 14.81
C VAL A 231 -7.08 -31.12 14.36
N SER A 232 -7.68 -30.04 14.83
CA SER A 232 -9.05 -29.67 14.45
C SER A 232 -9.09 -28.96 13.09
N TRP A 233 -8.91 -29.71 11.99
CA TRP A 233 -8.99 -29.15 10.65
C TRP A 233 -10.32 -28.46 10.36
N GLN A 234 -11.40 -28.88 10.99
CA GLN A 234 -12.74 -28.30 10.87
C GLN A 234 -12.77 -26.86 11.39
N SER A 235 -12.13 -26.63 12.55
CA SER A 235 -11.97 -25.28 13.11
C SER A 235 -11.10 -24.41 12.21
N HIS A 236 -10.01 -24.98 11.65
CA HIS A 236 -9.11 -24.30 10.74
C HIS A 236 -9.82 -23.90 9.45
N LEU A 237 -10.57 -24.82 8.83
CA LEU A 237 -11.37 -24.55 7.64
C LEU A 237 -12.43 -23.47 7.90
N GLY A 238 -13.17 -23.59 9.01
CA GLY A 238 -14.17 -22.59 9.39
C GLY A 238 -13.58 -21.19 9.58
N GLY A 239 -12.41 -21.11 10.23
CA GLY A 239 -11.65 -19.87 10.38
C GLY A 239 -11.17 -19.31 9.03
N ALA A 240 -10.59 -20.16 8.18
CA ALA A 240 -10.10 -19.79 6.85
C ALA A 240 -11.22 -19.23 5.95
N VAL A 241 -12.37 -19.91 5.90
CA VAL A 241 -13.56 -19.47 5.16
C VAL A 241 -14.06 -18.12 5.70
N ALA A 242 -14.15 -17.97 7.03
CA ALA A 242 -14.52 -16.70 7.66
C ALA A 242 -13.52 -15.58 7.33
N GLY A 243 -12.21 -15.87 7.29
CA GLY A 243 -11.16 -14.95 6.90
C GLY A 243 -11.29 -14.48 5.44
N LEU A 244 -11.58 -15.40 4.53
CA LEU A 244 -11.86 -15.09 3.13
C LEU A 244 -13.09 -14.18 2.98
N ILE A 245 -14.20 -14.55 3.63
CA ILE A 245 -15.45 -13.76 3.61
C ILE A 245 -15.19 -12.37 4.19
N ALA A 246 -14.53 -12.29 5.35
CA ALA A 246 -14.19 -11.02 5.99
C ALA A 246 -13.32 -10.14 5.07
N ALA A 247 -12.32 -10.71 4.39
CA ALA A 247 -11.47 -9.97 3.45
C ALA A 247 -12.29 -9.37 2.30
N LEU A 248 -13.20 -10.14 1.70
CA LEU A 248 -14.06 -9.67 0.62
C LEU A 248 -15.00 -8.56 1.06
N LEU A 249 -15.62 -8.69 2.24
CA LEU A 249 -16.57 -7.71 2.78
C LEU A 249 -15.89 -6.43 3.27
N LEU A 250 -14.66 -6.54 3.81
CA LEU A 250 -13.99 -5.45 4.52
C LEU A 250 -12.85 -4.80 3.72
N ARG A 251 -12.63 -5.20 2.45
CA ARG A 251 -11.52 -4.74 1.60
C ARG A 251 -11.39 -3.21 1.47
N LEU A 252 -12.48 -2.48 1.65
CA LEU A 252 -12.54 -1.02 1.51
C LEU A 252 -12.55 -0.27 2.86
N ARG A 253 -12.46 -0.97 4.01
CA ARG A 253 -12.62 -0.36 5.33
C ARG A 253 -11.39 0.44 5.78
N ASP A 254 -10.21 0.05 5.35
CA ASP A 254 -8.97 0.77 5.63
C ASP A 254 -8.50 1.45 4.34
N PRO A 255 -8.54 2.80 4.25
CA PRO A 255 -8.11 3.52 3.06
C PRO A 255 -6.62 3.28 2.82
N GLN A 256 -6.23 3.24 1.54
CA GLN A 256 -4.82 3.19 1.16
C GLN A 256 -4.11 4.44 1.69
N GLN A 257 -2.90 4.26 2.16
CA GLN A 257 -2.05 5.40 2.50
C GLN A 257 -1.84 6.24 1.24
N ALA A 258 -1.98 7.56 1.35
CA ALA A 258 -1.64 8.46 0.27
C ALA A 258 -0.19 8.19 -0.15
N LYS A 259 0.04 7.99 -1.45
CA LYS A 259 1.42 7.85 -1.95
C LYS A 259 2.18 9.10 -1.53
N PRO A 260 3.40 8.98 -0.97
CA PRO A 260 4.23 10.13 -0.73
C PRO A 260 4.39 10.89 -2.05
N ARG A 261 3.93 12.14 -2.10
CA ARG A 261 4.27 13.03 -3.20
C ARG A 261 5.71 13.47 -2.97
N TYR A 262 6.57 13.05 -3.84
CA TYR A 262 7.94 13.53 -3.87
C TYR A 262 7.93 14.78 -4.75
N SER A 263 8.45 15.90 -4.24
CA SER A 263 8.51 17.16 -4.98
C SER A 263 9.25 17.05 -6.32
N TRP A 264 10.24 16.16 -6.41
CA TRP A 264 10.91 15.87 -7.69
C TRP A 264 10.03 15.16 -8.72
N GLY A 265 8.89 14.54 -8.30
CA GLY A 265 7.94 13.96 -9.24
C GLY A 265 7.22 15.04 -10.02
N ASP A 266 6.76 16.06 -9.31
CA ASP A 266 6.06 17.19 -9.92
C ASP A 266 7.03 18.01 -10.78
N GLU A 267 8.25 18.31 -10.29
CA GLU A 267 9.30 19.01 -11.06
C GLU A 267 9.80 18.19 -12.26
N ALA A 268 9.90 16.86 -12.12
CA ALA A 268 10.30 15.99 -13.22
C ALA A 268 9.19 15.84 -14.27
N GLU A 269 7.93 15.82 -13.86
CA GLU A 269 6.79 15.85 -14.79
C GLU A 269 6.69 17.18 -15.52
N ASP A 270 6.86 18.31 -14.82
CA ASP A 270 6.87 19.65 -15.42
C ASP A 270 8.07 19.85 -16.35
N ALA A 271 9.27 19.41 -15.92
CA ALA A 271 10.46 19.45 -16.76
C ALA A 271 10.35 18.50 -17.97
N ALA A 272 9.80 17.32 -17.80
CA ALA A 272 9.57 16.39 -18.91
C ALA A 272 8.52 16.92 -19.88
N TRP A 273 7.49 17.63 -19.38
CA TRP A 273 6.51 18.33 -20.21
C TRP A 273 7.13 19.47 -21.01
N GLU A 274 7.99 20.30 -20.38
CA GLU A 274 8.70 21.39 -21.05
C GLU A 274 9.68 20.87 -22.11
N VAL A 275 10.47 19.83 -21.79
CA VAL A 275 11.38 19.17 -22.74
C VAL A 275 10.58 18.54 -23.88
N SER A 276 9.52 17.81 -23.59
CA SER A 276 8.66 17.19 -24.61
C SER A 276 8.04 18.23 -25.52
N ASN A 277 7.55 19.35 -24.97
CA ASN A 277 7.02 20.44 -25.78
C ASN A 277 8.09 21.14 -26.62
N SER A 278 9.30 21.35 -26.08
CA SER A 278 10.39 21.96 -26.82
C SER A 278 10.95 21.03 -27.92
N GLU A 279 11.05 19.72 -27.64
CA GLU A 279 11.42 18.73 -28.63
C GLU A 279 10.33 18.52 -29.69
N HIS A 280 9.04 18.54 -29.30
CA HIS A 280 7.94 18.52 -30.26
C HIS A 280 7.94 19.76 -31.15
N ALA A 281 8.23 20.95 -30.60
CA ALA A 281 8.37 22.17 -31.38
C ALA A 281 9.55 22.14 -32.35
N MET A 282 10.64 21.44 -31.97
CA MET A 282 11.79 21.22 -32.87
C MET A 282 11.57 20.10 -33.88
N LEU A 283 10.78 19.11 -33.53
CA LEU A 283 10.45 17.96 -34.37
C LEU A 283 9.15 18.14 -35.15
N GLU A 284 8.40 19.23 -34.85
CA GLU A 284 7.18 19.53 -35.58
C GLU A 284 7.53 19.79 -37.04
N PRO A 285 7.02 19.00 -37.97
CA PRO A 285 7.31 19.18 -39.37
C PRO A 285 6.87 20.59 -39.79
N PRO A 286 7.65 21.30 -40.61
CA PRO A 286 7.28 22.62 -41.09
C PRO A 286 5.86 22.58 -41.68
N PRO A 287 5.10 23.68 -41.57
CA PRO A 287 3.71 23.71 -42.03
C PRO A 287 3.59 23.22 -43.47
N PRO A 288 2.49 22.52 -43.82
CA PRO A 288 2.35 21.79 -45.09
C PRO A 288 2.73 22.54 -46.37
N ARG A 289 2.78 23.87 -46.32
CA ARG A 289 3.22 24.73 -47.43
C ARG A 289 4.74 24.76 -47.62
N GLN A 290 5.52 24.29 -46.63
CA GLN A 290 6.99 24.32 -46.62
C GLN A 290 7.60 22.92 -46.71
N VAL A 291 6.79 21.86 -46.55
CA VAL A 291 7.23 20.47 -46.68
C VAL A 291 7.14 20.08 -48.14
N PRO A 292 8.25 19.66 -48.80
CA PRO A 292 8.16 19.10 -50.14
C PRO A 292 7.26 17.88 -50.07
N VAL A 293 6.15 17.90 -50.83
CA VAL A 293 5.25 16.75 -50.89
C VAL A 293 5.93 15.65 -51.66
N LEU A 294 6.50 14.67 -50.98
CA LEU A 294 7.17 13.52 -51.58
C LEU A 294 6.19 12.52 -52.20
N TRP A 295 4.91 12.67 -51.92
CA TRP A 295 3.82 11.83 -52.47
C TRP A 295 2.51 12.64 -52.51
N GLN A 296 1.92 12.74 -53.67
CA GLN A 296 0.54 13.17 -53.81
C GLN A 296 -0.30 11.95 -54.12
N ARG A 297 -1.35 11.73 -53.33
CA ARG A 297 -2.36 10.74 -53.67
C ARG A 297 -3.16 11.28 -54.84
N GLN A 298 -3.05 10.64 -55.98
CA GLN A 298 -3.92 10.98 -57.10
C GLN A 298 -5.37 10.68 -56.72
N ALA A 299 -6.28 11.58 -57.06
CA ALA A 299 -7.68 11.53 -56.62
C ALA A 299 -8.49 10.36 -57.26
N ASP A 300 -7.88 9.59 -58.15
CA ASP A 300 -8.53 8.51 -58.90
C ASP A 300 -8.36 7.11 -58.29
N GLY A 301 -7.70 6.96 -57.16
CA GLY A 301 -7.75 5.73 -56.35
C GLY A 301 -7.05 4.49 -56.90
N SER A 302 -6.33 4.58 -58.03
CA SER A 302 -5.96 3.39 -58.82
C SER A 302 -4.46 3.03 -58.89
N GLN A 303 -3.55 3.69 -58.15
CA GLN A 303 -2.13 3.27 -58.19
C GLN A 303 -1.48 3.27 -56.79
N SER A 304 -0.88 2.13 -56.46
CA SER A 304 0.04 1.99 -55.34
C SER A 304 1.34 2.75 -55.63
N VAL A 305 1.72 3.66 -54.75
CA VAL A 305 3.00 4.40 -54.85
C VAL A 305 4.12 3.45 -54.42
N VAL A 306 5.01 3.11 -55.36
CA VAL A 306 6.23 2.39 -55.10
C VAL A 306 7.30 3.43 -54.70
N LEU A 307 7.70 3.41 -53.41
CA LEU A 307 8.80 4.24 -52.93
C LEU A 307 10.13 3.58 -53.30
N HIS A 308 10.88 4.17 -54.23
CA HIS A 308 12.26 3.76 -54.52
C HIS A 308 13.18 4.49 -53.58
N PHE A 309 13.81 3.75 -52.65
CA PHE A 309 14.86 4.28 -51.82
C PHE A 309 16.18 4.12 -52.61
N PRO A 310 17.01 5.20 -52.74
CA PRO A 310 18.34 5.06 -53.31
C PRO A 310 19.19 4.10 -52.48
N PRO A 311 20.07 3.32 -53.11
CA PRO A 311 20.99 2.43 -52.40
C PRO A 311 21.82 3.23 -51.38
N ARG A 312 21.90 2.72 -50.17
CA ARG A 312 22.70 3.35 -49.11
C ARG A 312 24.18 3.24 -49.51
N GLU A 313 24.79 4.38 -49.87
CA GLU A 313 26.23 4.43 -50.11
C GLU A 313 26.94 4.04 -48.81
N ARG A 314 27.77 3.00 -48.87
CA ARG A 314 28.65 2.63 -47.74
C ARG A 314 29.76 3.66 -47.70
N PRO A 315 30.11 4.24 -46.54
CA PRO A 315 31.27 5.08 -46.42
C PRO A 315 32.53 4.28 -46.81
N PRO A 316 33.45 4.85 -47.53
CA PRO A 316 34.68 4.18 -47.88
C PRO A 316 35.50 3.96 -46.60
N GLY A 317 35.72 2.68 -46.24
CA GLY A 317 36.67 2.30 -45.18
C GLY A 317 36.03 1.62 -43.95
N ALA A 318 34.94 0.87 -44.05
CA ALA A 318 34.47 -0.03 -42.98
C ALA A 318 34.70 -1.51 -43.40
#